data_9466cb63013fc65d353a44bef2023841
#
_entry.id   9466cb63013fc65d353a44bef2023841
#
_cell.length_a   1.000
_cell.length_b   1.000
_cell.length_c   1.000
_cell.angle_alpha   90.00
_cell.angle_beta   90.00
_cell.angle_gamma   90.00
#
_symmetry.space_group_name_H-M   'P 1'
#
loop_
_entity.id
_entity.type
_entity.pdbx_description
1 polymer ?
#
loop_
_entity_poly.entity_id
_entity_poly.type
_entity_poly.pdbx_seq_one_letter_code
_entity_poly.pdbx_strand_id
1 'polypeptide(L)'
;VFQDRVDSLAEKLKSDKNIEIPADKRFVGLDAYKQVIDSDIDVLIDCTPPVFRAEHFKYAVEKNKHCFLEKPICVDSAGYRTIIAAAKQAQAKNLTVVTGTQRHHQRSYIESYKQIMNGAIGEITGGAVYWNQSMLWYRERQPQWSDFEFMVRDWVNWKWLSGDHIVEQHVHNIDVFTWFSGLRPVSAVGFGSRQRRVTGDQYDNFSIDFTMENGVHLHSMCRQIDGCANNVSEFIQGTRGSWSSNGGHVIKDLAGNVVWEYDHDAEKANFKQTDPYTLEHVNMVNCIRSNKPIEQASETAVSNLAAIMGRESSYTGQETTWDAMTASPLDYTPADLNIGKMDMSGFTTPVPGSGQR
;
A
#
# COMPACT_ATOMS: atom_id res chain seq x y z
N VAL A 1 -10.85 -3.83 -16.73
CA VAL A 1 -10.42 -3.47 -18.10
C VAL A 1 -10.79 -4.61 -19.08
N PHE A 2 -10.54 -5.87 -18.76
CA PHE A 2 -10.67 -7.02 -19.66
C PHE A 2 -11.91 -7.84 -19.35
N GLN A 3 -12.63 -8.26 -20.40
CA GLN A 3 -13.88 -9.02 -20.31
C GLN A 3 -13.70 -10.34 -19.54
N ASP A 4 -12.64 -11.11 -19.84
CA ASP A 4 -12.33 -12.38 -19.18
C ASP A 4 -12.23 -12.27 -17.66
N ARG A 5 -11.71 -11.15 -17.14
CA ARG A 5 -11.58 -10.89 -15.69
C ARG A 5 -12.94 -10.62 -15.05
N VAL A 6 -13.78 -9.85 -15.73
CA VAL A 6 -15.14 -9.55 -15.25
C VAL A 6 -15.99 -10.81 -15.23
N ASP A 7 -15.94 -11.59 -16.31
CA ASP A 7 -16.71 -12.83 -16.41
C ASP A 7 -16.24 -13.86 -15.40
N SER A 8 -14.93 -14.08 -15.25
CA SER A 8 -14.39 -15.00 -14.25
C SER A 8 -14.81 -14.62 -12.83
N LEU A 9 -14.83 -13.32 -12.48
CA LEU A 9 -15.30 -12.86 -11.17
C LEU A 9 -16.81 -13.12 -11.01
N ALA A 10 -17.61 -12.80 -12.03
CA ALA A 10 -19.05 -13.01 -11.98
C ALA A 10 -19.41 -14.52 -11.83
N GLU A 11 -18.70 -15.39 -12.54
CA GLU A 11 -18.86 -16.85 -12.40
C GLU A 11 -18.48 -17.32 -11.00
N LYS A 12 -17.37 -16.83 -10.45
CA LYS A 12 -16.92 -17.17 -9.09
C LYS A 12 -17.92 -16.70 -8.03
N LEU A 13 -18.47 -15.50 -8.13
CA LEU A 13 -19.50 -15.02 -7.22
C LEU A 13 -20.77 -15.86 -7.30
N LYS A 14 -21.14 -16.30 -8.51
CA LYS A 14 -22.29 -17.18 -8.71
C LYS A 14 -22.05 -18.56 -8.09
N SER A 15 -20.88 -19.17 -8.31
CA SER A 15 -20.56 -20.52 -7.80
C SER A 15 -20.39 -20.52 -6.27
N ASP A 16 -19.63 -19.58 -5.72
CA ASP A 16 -19.18 -19.62 -4.34
C ASP A 16 -20.18 -18.97 -3.38
N LYS A 17 -20.95 -17.99 -3.86
CA LYS A 17 -21.83 -17.15 -3.03
C LYS A 17 -23.28 -17.12 -3.49
N ASN A 18 -23.63 -17.76 -4.61
CA ASN A 18 -24.93 -17.67 -5.25
C ASN A 18 -25.35 -16.22 -5.57
N ILE A 19 -24.36 -15.38 -5.91
CA ILE A 19 -24.58 -13.98 -6.30
C ILE A 19 -24.46 -13.91 -7.83
N GLU A 20 -25.52 -13.54 -8.50
CA GLU A 20 -25.55 -13.36 -9.94
C GLU A 20 -25.35 -11.87 -10.30
N ILE A 21 -24.34 -11.58 -11.11
CA ILE A 21 -24.11 -10.24 -11.68
C ILE A 21 -24.71 -10.22 -13.09
N PRO A 22 -25.77 -9.42 -13.32
CA PRO A 22 -26.36 -9.29 -14.65
C PRO A 22 -25.36 -8.80 -15.69
N ALA A 23 -25.55 -9.19 -16.95
CA ALA A 23 -24.61 -8.83 -18.02
C ALA A 23 -24.50 -7.31 -18.25
N ASP A 24 -25.60 -6.59 -18.08
CA ASP A 24 -25.68 -5.12 -18.18
C ASP A 24 -25.01 -4.37 -17.00
N LYS A 25 -24.56 -5.12 -15.97
CA LYS A 25 -23.77 -4.61 -14.83
C LYS A 25 -22.30 -5.04 -14.88
N ARG A 26 -21.84 -5.59 -16.00
CA ARG A 26 -20.46 -6.03 -16.24
C ARG A 26 -19.77 -5.05 -17.15
N PHE A 27 -19.07 -4.09 -16.58
CA PHE A 27 -18.42 -3.01 -17.31
C PHE A 27 -16.95 -3.33 -17.59
N VAL A 28 -16.46 -2.96 -18.78
CA VAL A 28 -15.08 -3.18 -19.22
C VAL A 28 -14.49 -1.90 -19.85
N GLY A 29 -13.17 -1.88 -20.00
CA GLY A 29 -12.45 -0.71 -20.50
C GLY A 29 -11.87 0.16 -19.40
N LEU A 30 -11.19 1.22 -19.81
CA LEU A 30 -10.54 2.16 -18.87
C LEU A 30 -11.56 3.01 -18.10
N ASP A 31 -12.69 3.33 -18.70
CA ASP A 31 -13.77 4.11 -18.07
C ASP A 31 -14.82 3.25 -17.32
N ALA A 32 -14.59 1.93 -17.22
CA ALA A 32 -15.50 1.03 -16.51
C ALA A 32 -15.77 1.45 -15.07
N TYR A 33 -14.79 2.04 -14.39
CA TYR A 33 -14.95 2.55 -13.02
C TYR A 33 -16.04 3.61 -12.89
N LYS A 34 -16.18 4.50 -13.89
CA LYS A 34 -17.25 5.53 -13.90
C LYS A 34 -18.61 4.88 -13.97
N GLN A 35 -18.77 3.88 -14.86
CA GLN A 35 -20.03 3.16 -15.03
C GLN A 35 -20.40 2.38 -13.75
N VAL A 36 -19.41 1.77 -13.05
CA VAL A 36 -19.63 1.12 -11.76
C VAL A 36 -20.07 2.16 -10.72
N ILE A 37 -19.35 3.27 -10.59
CA ILE A 37 -19.61 4.30 -9.57
C ILE A 37 -20.95 5.02 -9.83
N ASP A 38 -21.31 5.26 -11.10
CA ASP A 38 -22.59 5.85 -11.49
C ASP A 38 -23.78 4.90 -11.38
N SER A 39 -23.53 3.59 -11.19
CA SER A 39 -24.59 2.64 -10.87
C SER A 39 -25.09 2.82 -9.43
N ASP A 40 -26.21 2.18 -9.10
CA ASP A 40 -26.82 2.28 -7.77
C ASP A 40 -26.05 1.45 -6.73
N ILE A 41 -24.84 1.90 -6.39
CA ILE A 41 -23.99 1.34 -5.33
C ILE A 41 -23.85 2.31 -4.17
N ASP A 42 -23.75 1.81 -2.94
CA ASP A 42 -23.43 2.61 -1.75
C ASP A 42 -21.93 2.68 -1.48
N VAL A 43 -21.21 1.62 -1.83
CA VAL A 43 -19.80 1.40 -1.52
C VAL A 43 -19.02 0.98 -2.76
N LEU A 44 -17.92 1.67 -3.04
CA LEU A 44 -16.92 1.22 -3.99
C LEU A 44 -15.90 0.34 -3.28
N ILE A 45 -15.59 -0.84 -3.82
CA ILE A 45 -14.43 -1.64 -3.45
C ILE A 45 -13.45 -1.58 -4.62
N ASP A 46 -12.34 -0.85 -4.44
CA ASP A 46 -11.34 -0.63 -5.49
C ASP A 46 -10.09 -1.49 -5.26
N CYS A 47 -9.99 -2.58 -6.03
CA CYS A 47 -8.84 -3.49 -6.06
C CYS A 47 -8.10 -3.43 -7.42
N THR A 48 -8.24 -2.34 -8.17
CA THR A 48 -7.55 -2.14 -9.45
C THR A 48 -6.04 -1.96 -9.25
N PRO A 49 -5.21 -2.06 -10.30
CA PRO A 49 -3.79 -1.72 -10.16
C PRO A 49 -3.60 -0.30 -9.56
N PRO A 50 -2.62 -0.12 -8.68
CA PRO A 50 -2.50 1.07 -7.81
C PRO A 50 -2.55 2.43 -8.50
N VAL A 51 -2.00 2.56 -9.70
CA VAL A 51 -2.00 3.83 -10.46
C VAL A 51 -3.40 4.40 -10.70
N PHE A 52 -4.41 3.55 -10.84
CA PHE A 52 -5.77 3.98 -11.16
C PHE A 52 -6.57 4.43 -9.93
N ARG A 53 -6.16 4.03 -8.73
CA ARG A 53 -6.94 4.20 -7.49
C ARG A 53 -7.19 5.65 -7.12
N ALA A 54 -6.23 6.54 -7.36
CA ALA A 54 -6.38 7.94 -7.02
C ALA A 54 -7.54 8.62 -7.79
N GLU A 55 -7.64 8.38 -9.09
CA GLU A 55 -8.74 8.92 -9.91
C GLU A 55 -10.08 8.22 -9.63
N HIS A 56 -10.05 6.91 -9.38
CA HIS A 56 -11.26 6.16 -9.00
C HIS A 56 -11.82 6.68 -7.68
N PHE A 57 -10.97 6.87 -6.68
CA PHE A 57 -11.35 7.41 -5.37
C PHE A 57 -11.93 8.82 -5.48
N LYS A 58 -11.24 9.72 -6.19
CA LYS A 58 -11.73 11.08 -6.43
C LYS A 58 -13.13 11.05 -7.03
N TYR A 59 -13.35 10.28 -8.09
CA TYR A 59 -14.64 10.17 -8.74
C TYR A 59 -15.72 9.58 -7.81
N ALA A 60 -15.39 8.57 -7.02
CA ALA A 60 -16.31 7.97 -6.04
C ALA A 60 -16.73 8.99 -4.97
N VAL A 61 -15.79 9.79 -4.45
CA VAL A 61 -16.07 10.86 -3.48
C VAL A 61 -16.94 11.96 -4.10
N GLU A 62 -16.70 12.36 -5.35
CA GLU A 62 -17.56 13.29 -6.09
C GLU A 62 -19.01 12.79 -6.16
N LYS A 63 -19.21 11.48 -6.34
CA LYS A 63 -20.50 10.79 -6.39
C LYS A 63 -21.05 10.35 -5.03
N ASN A 64 -20.44 10.79 -3.92
CA ASN A 64 -20.87 10.51 -2.55
C ASN A 64 -20.91 9.02 -2.19
N LYS A 65 -19.92 8.24 -2.67
CA LYS A 65 -19.80 6.81 -2.37
C LYS A 65 -18.83 6.59 -1.21
N HIS A 66 -19.19 5.68 -0.29
CA HIS A 66 -18.21 5.12 0.65
C HIS A 66 -17.17 4.30 -0.12
N CYS A 67 -15.93 4.20 0.40
CA CYS A 67 -14.86 3.55 -0.34
C CYS A 67 -14.06 2.58 0.53
N PHE A 68 -13.77 1.42 -0.04
CA PHE A 68 -12.63 0.59 0.33
C PHE A 68 -11.59 0.69 -0.79
N LEU A 69 -10.37 1.08 -0.43
CA LEU A 69 -9.27 1.23 -1.38
C LEU A 69 -8.16 0.25 -1.01
N GLU A 70 -7.85 -0.71 -1.87
CA GLU A 70 -6.66 -1.53 -1.64
C GLU A 70 -5.39 -0.69 -1.61
N LYS A 71 -4.41 -1.13 -0.83
CA LYS A 71 -3.08 -0.52 -0.79
C LYS A 71 -2.22 -0.98 -1.99
N PRO A 72 -1.24 -0.19 -2.43
CA PRO A 72 -1.05 1.24 -2.15
C PRO A 72 -2.13 2.07 -2.86
N ILE A 73 -2.49 3.19 -2.29
CA ILE A 73 -3.57 4.05 -2.84
C ILE A 73 -3.08 5.05 -3.87
N CYS A 74 -1.77 5.19 -4.03
CA CYS A 74 -1.11 5.95 -5.10
C CYS A 74 0.30 5.42 -5.36
N VAL A 75 0.88 5.78 -6.50
CA VAL A 75 2.21 5.32 -6.93
C VAL A 75 3.22 6.44 -7.17
N ASP A 76 2.75 7.68 -7.13
CA ASP A 76 3.53 8.89 -7.45
C ASP A 76 2.99 10.13 -6.72
N SER A 77 3.65 11.27 -6.94
CA SER A 77 3.29 12.54 -6.31
C SER A 77 1.97 13.12 -6.82
N ALA A 78 1.62 12.90 -8.07
CA ALA A 78 0.34 13.35 -8.63
C ALA A 78 -0.82 12.61 -8.00
N GLY A 79 -0.71 11.28 -7.90
CA GLY A 79 -1.67 10.42 -7.21
C GLY A 79 -1.81 10.78 -5.73
N TYR A 80 -0.68 11.02 -5.03
CA TYR A 80 -0.71 11.47 -3.63
C TYR A 80 -1.55 12.74 -3.44
N ARG A 81 -1.30 13.78 -4.25
CA ARG A 81 -2.08 15.03 -4.15
C ARG A 81 -3.57 14.81 -4.43
N THR A 82 -3.89 13.97 -5.41
CA THR A 82 -5.27 13.60 -5.73
C THR A 82 -5.95 12.91 -4.54
N ILE A 83 -5.27 11.95 -3.91
CA ILE A 83 -5.77 11.24 -2.72
C ILE A 83 -6.03 12.22 -1.58
N ILE A 84 -5.07 13.09 -1.23
CA ILE A 84 -5.22 14.06 -0.13
C ILE A 84 -6.40 15.01 -0.37
N ALA A 85 -6.56 15.49 -1.62
CA ALA A 85 -7.68 16.36 -1.97
C ALA A 85 -9.04 15.63 -1.85
N ALA A 86 -9.11 14.39 -2.33
CA ALA A 86 -10.32 13.57 -2.26
C ALA A 86 -10.65 13.15 -0.81
N ALA A 87 -9.64 12.81 0.02
CA ALA A 87 -9.81 12.47 1.43
C ALA A 87 -10.43 13.62 2.23
N LYS A 88 -9.98 14.86 2.02
CA LYS A 88 -10.58 16.05 2.64
C LYS A 88 -12.05 16.21 2.24
N GLN A 89 -12.40 15.96 0.97
CA GLN A 89 -13.78 16.00 0.52
C GLN A 89 -14.62 14.87 1.11
N ALA A 90 -14.07 13.65 1.20
CA ALA A 90 -14.73 12.52 1.83
C ALA A 90 -15.06 12.80 3.30
N GLN A 91 -14.11 13.38 4.04
CA GLN A 91 -14.31 13.79 5.42
C GLN A 91 -15.41 14.85 5.54
N ALA A 92 -15.39 15.89 4.70
CA ALA A 92 -16.41 16.93 4.69
C ALA A 92 -17.82 16.41 4.35
N LYS A 93 -17.90 15.31 3.59
CA LYS A 93 -19.15 14.64 3.20
C LYS A 93 -19.57 13.52 4.16
N ASN A 94 -18.81 13.28 5.25
CA ASN A 94 -19.02 12.17 6.18
C ASN A 94 -19.03 10.79 5.49
N LEU A 95 -18.18 10.60 4.50
CA LEU A 95 -18.02 9.32 3.83
C LEU A 95 -17.05 8.43 4.63
N THR A 96 -17.37 7.15 4.74
CA THR A 96 -16.46 6.15 5.29
C THR A 96 -15.47 5.75 4.21
N VAL A 97 -14.18 5.88 4.51
CA VAL A 97 -13.08 5.44 3.66
C VAL A 97 -12.16 4.53 4.47
N VAL A 98 -12.05 3.28 4.05
CA VAL A 98 -11.15 2.29 4.63
C VAL A 98 -10.12 1.91 3.58
N THR A 99 -8.88 1.72 4.00
CA THR A 99 -7.78 1.31 3.12
C THR A 99 -7.34 -0.12 3.44
N GLY A 100 -6.78 -0.83 2.46
CA GLY A 100 -6.24 -2.20 2.61
C GLY A 100 -4.99 -2.29 3.49
N THR A 101 -4.88 -1.43 4.50
CA THR A 101 -3.86 -1.46 5.54
C THR A 101 -4.33 -2.36 6.68
N GLN A 102 -4.46 -3.64 6.41
CA GLN A 102 -5.09 -4.63 7.29
C GLN A 102 -4.51 -4.66 8.71
N ARG A 103 -3.25 -4.23 8.91
CA ARG A 103 -2.59 -4.17 10.23
C ARG A 103 -3.30 -3.21 11.19
N HIS A 104 -3.92 -2.15 10.69
CA HIS A 104 -4.77 -1.24 11.48
C HIS A 104 -6.04 -1.91 12.03
N HIS A 105 -6.39 -3.08 11.50
CA HIS A 105 -7.54 -3.89 11.91
C HIS A 105 -7.13 -5.19 12.61
N GLN A 106 -5.83 -5.47 12.69
CA GLN A 106 -5.27 -6.65 13.35
C GLN A 106 -5.07 -6.40 14.84
N ARG A 107 -5.71 -7.20 15.69
CA ARG A 107 -5.72 -6.98 17.15
C ARG A 107 -4.34 -6.93 17.76
N SER A 108 -3.43 -7.79 17.33
CA SER A 108 -2.05 -7.80 17.84
C SER A 108 -1.31 -6.48 17.60
N TYR A 109 -1.51 -5.86 16.43
CA TYR A 109 -0.96 -4.52 16.15
C TYR A 109 -1.67 -3.43 16.96
N ILE A 110 -2.99 -3.48 17.06
CA ILE A 110 -3.78 -2.50 17.84
C ILE A 110 -3.38 -2.53 19.31
N GLU A 111 -3.24 -3.73 19.91
CA GLU A 111 -2.80 -3.84 21.32
C GLU A 111 -1.33 -3.43 21.48
N SER A 112 -0.44 -3.77 20.54
CA SER A 112 0.94 -3.28 20.54
C SER A 112 1.01 -1.76 20.51
N TYR A 113 0.23 -1.13 19.63
CA TYR A 113 0.11 0.33 19.54
C TYR A 113 -0.33 0.94 20.87
N LYS A 114 -1.36 0.37 21.53
CA LYS A 114 -1.82 0.84 22.83
C LYS A 114 -0.73 0.75 23.90
N GLN A 115 0.05 -0.34 23.94
CA GLN A 115 1.15 -0.49 24.89
C GLN A 115 2.23 0.59 24.64
N ILE A 116 2.58 0.85 23.40
CA ILE A 116 3.57 1.87 23.03
C ILE A 116 3.07 3.26 23.40
N MET A 117 1.82 3.59 23.07
CA MET A 117 1.20 4.87 23.43
C MET A 117 1.09 5.08 24.95
N ASN A 118 0.91 4.00 25.72
CA ASN A 118 0.96 4.02 27.18
C ASN A 118 2.39 4.09 27.74
N GLY A 119 3.39 4.22 26.85
CA GLY A 119 4.79 4.48 27.19
C GLY A 119 5.58 3.23 27.58
N ALA A 120 5.18 2.03 27.16
CA ALA A 120 5.87 0.79 27.50
C ALA A 120 7.36 0.76 27.08
N ILE A 121 7.68 1.41 25.94
CA ILE A 121 9.07 1.53 25.44
C ILE A 121 9.69 2.93 25.67
N GLY A 122 8.94 3.86 26.27
CA GLY A 122 9.37 5.27 26.42
C GLY A 122 9.25 6.07 25.11
N GLU A 123 10.10 7.08 24.94
CA GLU A 123 10.17 7.86 23.69
C GLU A 123 10.82 7.02 22.60
N ILE A 124 10.27 7.08 21.38
CA ILE A 124 10.83 6.35 20.23
C ILE A 124 12.14 7.03 19.80
N THR A 125 13.20 6.22 19.69
CA THR A 125 14.57 6.66 19.35
C THR A 125 15.05 6.13 18.00
N GLY A 126 14.34 5.20 17.38
CA GLY A 126 14.67 4.62 16.09
C GLY A 126 13.78 3.45 15.74
N GLY A 127 13.97 2.92 14.54
CA GLY A 127 13.28 1.71 14.12
C GLY A 127 13.90 1.09 12.88
N ALA A 128 13.49 -0.15 12.64
CA ALA A 128 13.83 -0.87 11.43
C ALA A 128 12.63 -1.66 10.93
N VAL A 129 12.38 -1.62 9.63
CA VAL A 129 11.25 -2.30 9.00
C VAL A 129 11.73 -3.13 7.81
N TYR A 130 11.14 -4.31 7.66
CA TYR A 130 11.61 -5.31 6.72
C TYR A 130 10.48 -5.93 5.92
N TRP A 131 10.66 -6.03 4.59
CA TRP A 131 9.85 -6.88 3.72
C TRP A 131 10.76 -7.68 2.80
N ASN A 132 11.47 -8.64 3.37
CA ASN A 132 12.38 -9.52 2.62
C ASN A 132 11.69 -10.85 2.39
N GLN A 133 11.36 -11.14 1.14
CA GLN A 133 10.68 -12.37 0.75
C GLN A 133 11.11 -12.82 -0.66
N SER A 134 10.60 -13.94 -1.10
CA SER A 134 10.73 -14.43 -2.47
C SER A 134 10.02 -13.53 -3.46
N MET A 135 10.36 -13.65 -4.73
CA MET A 135 9.69 -12.96 -5.82
C MET A 135 8.20 -13.31 -5.83
N LEU A 136 7.37 -12.31 -6.14
CA LEU A 136 5.94 -12.54 -6.38
C LEU A 136 5.71 -13.21 -7.74
N TRP A 137 4.47 -13.29 -8.13
CA TRP A 137 4.09 -13.81 -9.43
C TRP A 137 4.51 -12.86 -10.57
N TYR A 138 4.68 -13.42 -11.77
CA TYR A 138 4.77 -12.69 -13.03
C TYR A 138 3.95 -13.39 -14.12
N ARG A 139 3.73 -12.70 -15.23
CA ARG A 139 3.07 -13.25 -16.40
C ARG A 139 4.02 -13.22 -17.58
N GLU A 140 4.12 -14.34 -18.26
CA GLU A 140 4.78 -14.40 -19.57
C GLU A 140 3.87 -13.74 -20.60
N ARG A 141 4.49 -12.91 -21.46
CA ARG A 141 3.75 -12.23 -22.53
C ARG A 141 3.19 -13.27 -23.52
N GLN A 142 1.90 -13.16 -23.81
CA GLN A 142 1.26 -13.97 -24.83
C GLN A 142 1.30 -13.23 -26.18
N PRO A 143 1.41 -13.96 -27.33
CA PRO A 143 1.52 -13.34 -28.66
C PRO A 143 0.36 -12.42 -29.03
N GLN A 144 -0.85 -12.69 -28.52
CA GLN A 144 -2.05 -11.92 -28.80
C GLN A 144 -2.23 -10.69 -27.91
N TRP A 145 -1.43 -10.53 -26.84
CA TRP A 145 -1.57 -9.40 -25.95
C TRP A 145 -0.89 -8.15 -26.52
N SER A 146 -1.61 -7.03 -26.53
CA SER A 146 -1.00 -5.72 -26.76
C SER A 146 0.01 -5.38 -25.65
N ASP A 147 0.82 -4.33 -25.84
CA ASP A 147 1.76 -3.86 -24.83
C ASP A 147 1.01 -3.48 -23.54
N PHE A 148 -0.06 -2.71 -23.67
CA PHE A 148 -0.92 -2.35 -22.55
C PHE A 148 -1.50 -3.58 -21.84
N GLU A 149 -2.04 -4.53 -22.60
CA GLU A 149 -2.63 -5.73 -22.02
C GLU A 149 -1.61 -6.55 -21.25
N PHE A 150 -0.40 -6.74 -21.81
CA PHE A 150 0.69 -7.42 -21.12
C PHE A 150 1.04 -6.72 -19.80
N MET A 151 1.29 -5.40 -19.83
CA MET A 151 1.66 -4.66 -18.63
C MET A 151 0.57 -4.72 -17.56
N VAL A 152 -0.70 -4.54 -17.90
CA VAL A 152 -1.79 -4.59 -16.93
C VAL A 152 -2.04 -6.01 -16.40
N ARG A 153 -1.82 -7.06 -17.20
CA ARG A 153 -1.92 -8.45 -16.72
C ARG A 153 -0.75 -8.84 -15.83
N ASP A 154 0.42 -8.21 -16.02
CA ASP A 154 1.67 -8.36 -15.25
C ASP A 154 1.92 -7.15 -14.32
N TRP A 155 0.90 -6.44 -13.91
CA TRP A 155 0.93 -5.10 -13.32
C TRP A 155 1.89 -4.95 -12.13
N VAL A 156 2.06 -5.99 -11.34
CA VAL A 156 2.91 -5.96 -10.14
C VAL A 156 4.39 -5.71 -10.46
N ASN A 157 4.81 -5.99 -11.71
CA ASN A 157 6.20 -5.89 -12.15
C ASN A 157 6.54 -4.56 -12.87
N TRP A 158 5.54 -3.68 -13.07
CA TRP A 158 5.72 -2.42 -13.77
C TRP A 158 5.59 -1.25 -12.81
N LYS A 159 6.66 -0.39 -12.72
CA LYS A 159 6.69 0.71 -11.75
C LYS A 159 5.53 1.69 -11.89
N TRP A 160 5.10 1.98 -13.13
CA TRP A 160 3.98 2.90 -13.36
C TRP A 160 2.64 2.37 -12.84
N LEU A 161 2.45 1.04 -12.81
CA LEU A 161 1.20 0.40 -12.36
C LEU A 161 1.17 0.17 -10.85
N SER A 162 2.30 -0.29 -10.29
CA SER A 162 2.38 -0.76 -8.90
C SER A 162 3.16 0.17 -7.97
N GLY A 163 3.99 1.05 -8.51
CA GLY A 163 4.89 1.90 -7.73
C GLY A 163 6.21 1.24 -7.33
N ASP A 164 6.53 0.06 -7.85
CA ASP A 164 7.58 -0.85 -7.41
C ASP A 164 7.26 -1.55 -6.06
N HIS A 165 7.95 -2.63 -5.73
CA HIS A 165 7.62 -3.47 -4.57
C HIS A 165 7.83 -2.77 -3.21
N ILE A 166 8.66 -1.73 -3.15
CA ILE A 166 8.76 -0.90 -1.95
C ILE A 166 7.44 -0.18 -1.65
N VAL A 167 6.73 0.29 -2.68
CA VAL A 167 5.42 0.95 -2.55
C VAL A 167 4.31 -0.09 -2.47
N GLU A 168 4.38 -1.16 -3.29
CA GLU A 168 3.30 -2.14 -3.39
C GLU A 168 3.26 -3.10 -2.19
N GLN A 169 4.41 -3.52 -1.65
CA GLN A 169 4.47 -4.48 -0.55
C GLN A 169 5.01 -3.88 0.74
N HIS A 170 6.18 -3.24 0.67
CA HIS A 170 6.88 -2.79 1.87
C HIS A 170 6.20 -1.59 2.56
N VAL A 171 5.31 -0.91 1.86
CA VAL A 171 4.48 0.15 2.45
C VAL A 171 3.78 -0.31 3.74
N HIS A 172 3.39 -1.57 3.86
CA HIS A 172 2.79 -2.11 5.09
C HIS A 172 3.66 -1.93 6.34
N ASN A 173 4.99 -2.09 6.21
CA ASN A 173 5.90 -1.97 7.34
C ASN A 173 6.26 -0.51 7.61
N ILE A 174 6.42 0.30 6.56
CA ILE A 174 6.60 1.75 6.67
C ILE A 174 5.38 2.36 7.37
N ASP A 175 4.18 1.92 6.99
CA ASP A 175 2.90 2.35 7.57
C ASP A 175 2.82 2.05 9.08
N VAL A 176 3.23 0.88 9.52
CA VAL A 176 3.27 0.56 10.96
C VAL A 176 4.16 1.53 11.72
N PHE A 177 5.35 1.85 11.19
CA PHE A 177 6.23 2.78 11.88
C PHE A 177 5.64 4.20 11.94
N THR A 178 5.11 4.71 10.82
CA THR A 178 4.49 6.05 10.80
C THR A 178 3.25 6.11 11.70
N TRP A 179 2.44 5.07 11.73
CA TRP A 179 1.30 4.95 12.64
C TRP A 179 1.73 4.91 14.11
N PHE A 180 2.68 4.02 14.48
CA PHE A 180 3.10 3.83 15.87
C PHE A 180 3.87 5.02 16.44
N SER A 181 4.64 5.71 15.60
CA SER A 181 5.39 6.89 16.02
C SER A 181 4.61 8.20 15.92
N GLY A 182 3.59 8.25 15.07
CA GLY A 182 2.92 9.49 14.68
C GLY A 182 3.79 10.43 13.84
N LEU A 183 4.97 9.96 13.39
CA LEU A 183 5.96 10.76 12.68
C LEU A 183 5.89 10.51 11.17
N ARG A 184 6.23 11.53 10.39
CA ARG A 184 6.46 11.41 8.94
C ARG A 184 7.94 11.65 8.63
N PRO A 185 8.48 11.10 7.54
CA PRO A 185 9.83 11.42 7.12
C PRO A 185 9.94 12.84 6.58
N VAL A 186 11.06 13.50 6.84
CA VAL A 186 11.43 14.78 6.24
C VAL A 186 12.39 14.59 5.08
N SER A 187 13.24 13.54 5.11
CA SER A 187 14.11 13.17 4.00
C SER A 187 14.33 11.65 3.93
N ALA A 188 14.81 11.19 2.78
CA ALA A 188 15.19 9.82 2.54
C ALA A 188 16.46 9.74 1.68
N VAL A 189 17.39 8.85 2.08
CA VAL A 189 18.53 8.43 1.26
C VAL A 189 18.43 6.93 1.03
N GLY A 190 18.36 6.52 -0.23
CA GLY A 190 18.09 5.14 -0.60
C GLY A 190 19.10 4.54 -1.55
N PHE A 191 19.29 3.24 -1.38
CA PHE A 191 20.04 2.36 -2.28
C PHE A 191 19.11 1.26 -2.78
N GLY A 192 19.31 0.83 -4.03
CA GLY A 192 18.56 -0.27 -4.58
C GLY A 192 19.14 -0.73 -5.91
N SER A 193 18.69 -1.86 -6.38
CA SER A 193 19.13 -2.39 -7.67
C SER A 193 18.15 -3.44 -8.22
N ARG A 194 18.36 -3.79 -9.51
CA ARG A 194 17.70 -4.91 -10.18
C ARG A 194 18.73 -6.01 -10.44
N GLN A 195 18.47 -7.21 -9.92
CA GLN A 195 19.37 -8.36 -10.03
C GLN A 195 18.72 -9.57 -10.72
N ARG A 196 17.50 -9.91 -10.37
CA ARG A 196 16.87 -11.20 -10.70
C ARG A 196 15.47 -11.09 -11.34
N ARG A 197 14.89 -9.90 -11.44
CA ARG A 197 13.58 -9.74 -12.06
C ARG A 197 13.57 -10.18 -13.51
N VAL A 198 12.54 -10.93 -13.91
CA VAL A 198 12.39 -11.53 -15.24
C VAL A 198 11.54 -10.66 -16.18
N THR A 199 10.63 -9.84 -15.63
CA THR A 199 9.77 -8.90 -16.38
C THR A 199 9.77 -7.52 -15.74
N GLY A 200 9.16 -6.55 -16.42
CA GLY A 200 8.97 -5.19 -15.91
C GLY A 200 10.24 -4.36 -15.82
N ASP A 201 10.14 -3.23 -15.14
CA ASP A 201 11.18 -2.20 -15.06
C ASP A 201 11.59 -1.85 -13.61
N GLN A 202 11.19 -2.65 -12.64
CA GLN A 202 11.39 -2.44 -11.21
C GLN A 202 12.75 -2.92 -10.71
N TYR A 203 13.14 -2.41 -9.54
CA TYR A 203 14.18 -3.02 -8.71
C TYR A 203 13.66 -4.29 -8.01
N ASP A 204 14.55 -5.06 -7.43
CA ASP A 204 14.20 -6.22 -6.59
C ASP A 204 14.76 -6.14 -5.17
N ASN A 205 15.45 -5.06 -4.85
CA ASN A 205 15.91 -4.76 -3.49
C ASN A 205 16.04 -3.25 -3.25
N PHE A 206 15.78 -2.82 -2.01
CA PHE A 206 15.95 -1.46 -1.52
C PHE A 206 16.48 -1.48 -0.09
N SER A 207 17.30 -0.49 0.24
CA SER A 207 17.74 -0.15 1.59
C SER A 207 17.69 1.35 1.74
N ILE A 208 16.83 1.84 2.62
CA ILE A 208 16.53 3.27 2.77
C ILE A 208 16.78 3.68 4.21
N ASP A 209 17.41 4.82 4.40
CA ASP A 209 17.43 5.57 5.65
C ASP A 209 16.46 6.74 5.54
N PHE A 210 15.40 6.73 6.34
CA PHE A 210 14.48 7.86 6.48
C PHE A 210 14.86 8.66 7.71
N THR A 211 15.02 9.97 7.55
CA THR A 211 15.07 10.92 8.69
C THR A 211 13.67 11.41 8.97
N MET A 212 13.16 11.18 10.17
CA MET A 212 11.85 11.62 10.60
C MET A 212 11.88 13.07 11.10
N GLU A 213 10.71 13.72 11.19
CA GLU A 213 10.60 15.16 11.54
C GLU A 213 11.17 15.55 12.91
N ASN A 214 11.36 14.60 13.83
CA ASN A 214 12.01 14.80 15.12
C ASN A 214 13.50 14.37 15.14
N GLY A 215 14.09 14.04 13.98
CA GLY A 215 15.48 13.58 13.84
C GLY A 215 15.69 12.09 14.13
N VAL A 216 14.65 11.33 14.42
CA VAL A 216 14.72 9.87 14.55
C VAL A 216 14.94 9.24 13.17
N HIS A 217 15.73 8.18 13.11
CA HIS A 217 15.97 7.42 11.89
C HIS A 217 15.12 6.13 11.82
N LEU A 218 14.53 5.90 10.65
CA LEU A 218 13.90 4.64 10.30
C LEU A 218 14.73 3.95 9.21
N HIS A 219 15.32 2.82 9.54
CA HIS A 219 15.96 1.95 8.56
C HIS A 219 14.94 1.02 7.90
N SER A 220 14.86 1.07 6.59
CA SER A 220 13.85 0.35 5.78
C SER A 220 14.54 -0.53 4.75
N MET A 221 14.28 -1.85 4.79
CA MET A 221 14.85 -2.82 3.85
C MET A 221 13.78 -3.70 3.24
N CYS A 222 13.78 -3.82 1.91
CA CYS A 222 12.93 -4.79 1.25
C CYS A 222 13.65 -5.49 0.10
N ARG A 223 13.26 -6.76 -0.16
CA ARG A 223 13.82 -7.57 -1.22
C ARG A 223 12.81 -8.61 -1.70
N GLN A 224 12.77 -8.81 -3.01
CA GLN A 224 11.99 -9.87 -3.66
C GLN A 224 12.89 -10.75 -4.52
N ILE A 225 13.71 -11.60 -3.88
CA ILE A 225 14.67 -12.50 -4.56
C ILE A 225 14.57 -13.89 -3.94
N ASP A 226 14.36 -14.90 -4.77
CA ASP A 226 14.29 -16.31 -4.35
C ASP A 226 15.63 -16.82 -3.79
N GLY A 227 15.53 -17.73 -2.83
CA GLY A 227 16.71 -18.38 -2.23
C GLY A 227 17.46 -17.50 -1.22
N CYS A 228 16.89 -16.36 -0.81
CA CYS A 228 17.46 -15.47 0.19
C CYS A 228 16.72 -15.57 1.52
N ALA A 229 17.34 -15.09 2.61
CA ALA A 229 16.72 -15.05 3.93
C ALA A 229 15.46 -14.17 3.93
N ASN A 230 14.36 -14.68 4.46
CA ASN A 230 13.09 -13.98 4.59
C ASN A 230 12.98 -13.28 5.95
N ASN A 231 12.40 -12.08 5.93
CA ASN A 231 12.03 -11.33 7.12
C ASN A 231 10.94 -10.33 6.75
N VAL A 232 9.73 -10.50 7.30
CA VAL A 232 8.64 -9.53 7.18
C VAL A 232 8.25 -9.13 8.59
N SER A 233 8.80 -8.01 9.06
CA SER A 233 8.63 -7.56 10.45
C SER A 233 8.95 -6.09 10.63
N GLU A 234 8.59 -5.58 11.81
CA GLU A 234 8.95 -4.26 12.32
C GLU A 234 9.66 -4.39 13.66
N PHE A 235 10.56 -3.45 13.90
CA PHE A 235 11.27 -3.27 15.16
C PHE A 235 11.30 -1.78 15.50
N ILE A 236 10.86 -1.41 16.71
CA ILE A 236 10.83 -0.04 17.20
C ILE A 236 11.59 0.03 18.50
N GLN A 237 12.56 0.93 18.57
CA GLN A 237 13.37 1.20 19.76
C GLN A 237 12.85 2.45 20.47
N GLY A 238 12.91 2.40 21.79
CA GLY A 238 12.60 3.53 22.65
C GLY A 238 13.56 3.65 23.83
N THR A 239 13.41 4.73 24.61
CA THR A 239 14.29 5.05 25.75
C THR A 239 14.19 4.08 26.91
N ARG A 240 13.14 3.23 26.98
CA ARG A 240 12.92 2.24 28.05
C ARG A 240 12.86 0.80 27.59
N GLY A 241 12.87 0.56 26.29
CA GLY A 241 12.77 -0.77 25.73
C GLY A 241 12.56 -0.78 24.23
N SER A 242 12.11 -1.92 23.71
CA SER A 242 11.84 -2.09 22.29
C SER A 242 10.60 -2.94 22.06
N TRP A 243 9.95 -2.74 20.94
CA TRP A 243 8.88 -3.59 20.43
C TRP A 243 9.31 -4.27 19.13
N SER A 244 8.86 -5.52 18.94
CA SER A 244 9.01 -6.24 17.66
C SER A 244 7.74 -7.01 17.33
N SER A 245 7.35 -6.97 16.05
CA SER A 245 6.32 -7.85 15.50
C SER A 245 6.84 -9.27 15.24
N ASN A 246 8.17 -9.42 15.07
CA ASN A 246 8.81 -10.72 14.90
C ASN A 246 8.76 -11.51 16.20
N GLY A 247 8.26 -12.76 16.12
CA GLY A 247 8.14 -13.62 17.31
C GLY A 247 6.86 -13.41 18.11
N GLY A 248 5.85 -12.68 17.59
CA GLY A 248 4.52 -12.66 18.20
C GLY A 248 4.09 -11.35 18.85
N HIS A 249 4.67 -10.22 18.48
CA HIS A 249 4.43 -8.90 19.09
C HIS A 249 4.86 -8.82 20.54
N VAL A 250 6.15 -8.61 20.74
CA VAL A 250 6.80 -8.65 22.04
C VAL A 250 7.39 -7.29 22.39
N ILE A 251 7.23 -6.86 23.65
CA ILE A 251 7.94 -5.71 24.22
C ILE A 251 8.99 -6.23 25.21
N LYS A 252 10.22 -5.73 25.05
CA LYS A 252 11.34 -6.02 25.95
C LYS A 252 11.84 -4.73 26.59
N ASP A 253 12.27 -4.83 27.86
CA ASP A 253 13.01 -3.78 28.53
C ASP A 253 14.45 -3.63 27.99
N LEU A 254 15.21 -2.64 28.49
CA LEU A 254 16.60 -2.43 28.07
C LEU A 254 17.55 -3.56 28.50
N ALA A 255 17.15 -4.40 29.48
CA ALA A 255 17.92 -5.57 29.89
C ALA A 255 17.60 -6.81 29.03
N GLY A 256 16.62 -6.71 28.12
CA GLY A 256 16.20 -7.78 27.23
C GLY A 256 15.11 -8.69 27.81
N ASN A 257 14.58 -8.40 28.99
CA ASN A 257 13.47 -9.16 29.56
C ASN A 257 12.17 -8.83 28.84
N VAL A 258 11.33 -9.86 28.60
CA VAL A 258 9.98 -9.69 28.07
C VAL A 258 9.11 -9.05 29.16
N VAL A 259 8.56 -7.87 28.88
CA VAL A 259 7.66 -7.15 29.78
C VAL A 259 6.21 -7.18 29.30
N TRP A 260 5.99 -7.47 28.04
CA TRP A 260 4.69 -7.69 27.44
C TRP A 260 4.81 -8.54 26.18
N GLU A 261 3.83 -9.41 25.96
CA GLU A 261 3.67 -10.21 24.75
C GLU A 261 2.19 -10.33 24.44
N TYR A 262 1.83 -10.29 23.15
CA TYR A 262 0.46 -10.45 22.73
C TYR A 262 0.02 -11.92 22.85
N ASP A 263 -1.11 -12.17 23.49
CA ASP A 263 -1.66 -13.52 23.67
C ASP A 263 -2.54 -13.92 22.48
N HIS A 264 -1.93 -14.57 21.50
CA HIS A 264 -2.61 -15.09 20.31
C HIS A 264 -3.59 -16.22 20.61
N ASP A 265 -3.38 -16.98 21.68
CA ASP A 265 -4.28 -18.10 22.05
C ASP A 265 -5.53 -17.57 22.75
N ALA A 266 -5.40 -16.55 23.58
CA ALA A 266 -6.54 -15.82 24.12
C ALA A 266 -7.35 -15.13 23.03
N GLU A 267 -6.71 -14.58 22.00
CA GLU A 267 -7.42 -14.01 20.85
C GLU A 267 -8.32 -15.07 20.18
N LYS A 268 -7.75 -16.21 19.81
CA LYS A 268 -8.50 -17.31 19.17
C LYS A 268 -9.63 -17.86 20.05
N ALA A 269 -9.41 -17.91 21.37
CA ALA A 269 -10.42 -18.37 22.30
C ALA A 269 -11.61 -17.39 22.43
N ASN A 270 -11.34 -16.08 22.38
CA ASN A 270 -12.33 -15.05 22.66
C ASN A 270 -13.05 -14.50 21.40
N PHE A 271 -12.46 -14.65 20.21
CA PHE A 271 -12.99 -14.06 18.98
C PHE A 271 -13.18 -15.11 17.89
N LYS A 272 -14.40 -15.15 17.33
CA LYS A 272 -14.74 -16.02 16.20
C LYS A 272 -14.06 -15.61 14.89
N GLN A 273 -13.79 -14.31 14.74
CA GLN A 273 -13.12 -13.74 13.56
C GLN A 273 -11.84 -13.05 14.03
N THR A 274 -10.71 -13.49 13.49
CA THR A 274 -9.36 -12.96 13.78
C THR A 274 -8.61 -12.53 12.52
N ASP A 275 -9.10 -12.90 11.33
CA ASP A 275 -8.48 -12.52 10.07
C ASP A 275 -8.60 -11.01 9.83
N PRO A 276 -7.46 -10.27 9.74
CA PRO A 276 -7.47 -8.82 9.62
C PRO A 276 -8.06 -8.34 8.30
N TYR A 277 -7.94 -9.09 7.22
CA TYR A 277 -8.55 -8.77 5.92
C TYR A 277 -10.08 -8.79 5.98
N THR A 278 -10.65 -9.71 6.76
CA THR A 278 -12.10 -9.69 7.02
C THR A 278 -12.48 -8.56 7.98
N LEU A 279 -11.64 -8.29 9.00
CA LEU A 279 -11.94 -7.28 10.02
C LEU A 279 -11.96 -5.86 9.45
N GLU A 280 -11.14 -5.53 8.46
CA GLU A 280 -11.20 -4.20 7.81
C GLU A 280 -12.56 -3.95 7.14
N HIS A 281 -13.14 -4.94 6.47
CA HIS A 281 -14.48 -4.85 5.89
C HIS A 281 -15.59 -4.82 6.95
N VAL A 282 -15.45 -5.61 8.01
CA VAL A 282 -16.39 -5.58 9.16
C VAL A 282 -16.42 -4.20 9.79
N ASN A 283 -15.24 -3.60 10.02
CA ASN A 283 -15.13 -2.26 10.58
C ASN A 283 -15.75 -1.21 9.65
N MET A 284 -15.48 -1.28 8.34
CA MET A 284 -16.08 -0.40 7.35
C MET A 284 -17.62 -0.44 7.41
N VAL A 285 -18.19 -1.65 7.34
CA VAL A 285 -19.65 -1.83 7.37
C VAL A 285 -20.26 -1.33 8.69
N ASN A 286 -19.59 -1.57 9.82
CA ASN A 286 -20.04 -1.09 11.13
C ASN A 286 -20.01 0.45 11.20
N CYS A 287 -18.98 1.09 10.66
CA CYS A 287 -18.87 2.56 10.61
C CYS A 287 -20.00 3.17 9.75
N ILE A 288 -20.27 2.60 8.58
CA ILE A 288 -21.35 3.03 7.69
C ILE A 288 -22.71 2.87 8.40
N ARG A 289 -23.02 1.68 8.94
CA ARG A 289 -24.30 1.38 9.57
C ARG A 289 -24.57 2.18 10.86
N SER A 290 -23.51 2.51 11.60
CA SER A 290 -23.62 3.32 12.82
C SER A 290 -23.56 4.82 12.57
N ASN A 291 -23.40 5.25 11.32
CA ASN A 291 -23.16 6.64 10.92
C ASN A 291 -22.01 7.29 11.71
N LYS A 292 -20.92 6.54 11.89
CA LYS A 292 -19.66 7.00 12.51
C LYS A 292 -18.54 6.83 11.49
N PRO A 293 -18.45 7.73 10.51
CA PRO A 293 -17.50 7.60 9.41
C PRO A 293 -16.05 7.65 9.92
N ILE A 294 -15.20 6.86 9.28
CA ILE A 294 -13.74 6.93 9.42
C ILE A 294 -13.13 7.28 8.08
N GLU A 295 -12.01 7.97 8.09
CA GLU A 295 -11.25 8.34 6.89
C GLU A 295 -9.80 7.93 7.10
N GLN A 296 -9.36 6.87 6.42
CA GLN A 296 -8.00 6.31 6.53
C GLN A 296 -7.08 6.69 5.37
N ALA A 297 -7.62 7.24 4.27
CA ALA A 297 -6.81 7.52 3.09
C ALA A 297 -5.74 8.60 3.36
N SER A 298 -6.01 9.55 4.25
CA SER A 298 -5.04 10.59 4.63
C SER A 298 -3.80 9.99 5.31
N GLU A 299 -3.98 9.07 6.26
CA GLU A 299 -2.87 8.39 6.96
C GLU A 299 -2.12 7.45 6.02
N THR A 300 -2.85 6.64 5.25
CA THR A 300 -2.26 5.74 4.26
C THR A 300 -1.48 6.50 3.18
N ALA A 301 -1.92 7.71 2.81
CA ALA A 301 -1.18 8.53 1.86
C ALA A 301 0.19 8.97 2.41
N VAL A 302 0.33 9.18 3.72
CA VAL A 302 1.64 9.49 4.34
C VAL A 302 2.62 8.35 4.16
N SER A 303 2.24 7.13 4.51
CA SER A 303 3.10 5.95 4.34
C SER A 303 3.38 5.64 2.86
N ASN A 304 2.42 5.86 1.97
CA ASN A 304 2.63 5.72 0.52
C ASN A 304 3.65 6.74 0.00
N LEU A 305 3.54 8.01 0.38
CA LEU A 305 4.51 9.03 -0.05
C LEU A 305 5.91 8.75 0.54
N ALA A 306 6.00 8.26 1.76
CA ALA A 306 7.28 7.82 2.35
C ALA A 306 7.94 6.72 1.50
N ALA A 307 7.17 5.68 1.12
CA ALA A 307 7.66 4.62 0.24
C ALA A 307 8.10 5.16 -1.13
N ILE A 308 7.33 6.09 -1.71
CA ILE A 308 7.66 6.77 -2.98
C ILE A 308 8.96 7.59 -2.83
N MET A 309 9.14 8.32 -1.73
CA MET A 309 10.39 9.05 -1.43
C MET A 309 11.61 8.12 -1.44
N GLY A 310 11.54 7.00 -0.72
CA GLY A 310 12.61 6.01 -0.67
C GLY A 310 12.92 5.42 -2.04
N ARG A 311 11.89 5.13 -2.83
CA ARG A 311 12.03 4.67 -4.22
C ARG A 311 12.75 5.70 -5.08
N GLU A 312 12.29 6.95 -5.10
CA GLU A 312 12.87 8.02 -5.92
C GLU A 312 14.31 8.31 -5.52
N SER A 313 14.61 8.30 -4.22
CA SER A 313 16.00 8.43 -3.75
C SER A 313 16.88 7.31 -4.30
N SER A 314 16.41 6.06 -4.25
CA SER A 314 17.16 4.92 -4.78
C SER A 314 17.33 4.96 -6.30
N TYR A 315 16.32 5.43 -7.02
CA TYR A 315 16.34 5.52 -8.49
C TYR A 315 17.27 6.62 -9.00
N THR A 316 17.31 7.74 -8.29
CA THR A 316 18.12 8.90 -8.69
C THR A 316 19.52 8.89 -8.08
N GLY A 317 19.72 8.20 -6.94
CA GLY A 317 20.92 8.28 -6.13
C GLY A 317 21.06 9.61 -5.37
N GLN A 318 19.96 10.39 -5.26
CA GLN A 318 19.94 11.67 -4.58
C GLN A 318 19.09 11.59 -3.31
N GLU A 319 19.39 12.43 -2.32
CA GLU A 319 18.47 12.67 -1.23
C GLU A 319 17.14 13.22 -1.77
N THR A 320 16.02 12.70 -1.26
CA THR A 320 14.68 13.24 -1.51
C THR A 320 14.12 13.82 -0.23
N THR A 321 13.37 14.92 -0.33
CA THR A 321 12.69 15.53 0.83
C THR A 321 11.19 15.45 0.67
N TRP A 322 10.47 15.45 1.81
CA TRP A 322 9.02 15.45 1.84
C TRP A 322 8.41 16.58 1.02
N ASP A 323 8.93 17.82 1.23
CA ASP A 323 8.42 19.00 0.55
C ASP A 323 8.66 18.93 -0.96
N ALA A 324 9.84 18.47 -1.38
CA ALA A 324 10.14 18.27 -2.79
C ALA A 324 9.21 17.21 -3.42
N MET A 325 8.93 16.12 -2.72
CA MET A 325 8.04 15.07 -3.24
C MET A 325 6.57 15.51 -3.29
N THR A 326 6.08 16.23 -2.28
CA THR A 326 4.71 16.75 -2.31
C THR A 326 4.48 17.75 -3.42
N ALA A 327 5.49 18.57 -3.75
CA ALA A 327 5.47 19.56 -4.82
C ALA A 327 5.83 18.98 -6.21
N SER A 328 6.38 17.77 -6.26
CA SER A 328 6.89 17.17 -7.50
C SER A 328 5.78 16.99 -8.55
N PRO A 329 6.04 17.30 -9.83
CA PRO A 329 5.13 17.01 -10.93
C PRO A 329 5.11 15.52 -11.31
N LEU A 330 5.84 14.67 -10.58
CA LEU A 330 5.98 13.24 -10.88
C LEU A 330 4.61 12.57 -11.03
N ASP A 331 4.38 12.07 -12.24
CA ASP A 331 3.22 11.29 -12.65
C ASP A 331 3.73 10.16 -13.55
N TYR A 332 3.49 8.94 -13.15
CA TYR A 332 3.91 7.76 -13.92
C TYR A 332 2.86 7.28 -14.91
N THR A 333 1.69 7.89 -14.94
CA THR A 333 0.64 7.56 -15.92
C THR A 333 1.13 7.89 -17.32
N PRO A 334 1.18 6.93 -18.25
CA PRO A 334 1.54 7.22 -19.65
C PRO A 334 0.62 8.24 -20.28
N ALA A 335 1.19 9.23 -20.97
CA ALA A 335 0.42 10.31 -21.60
C ALA A 335 -0.51 9.80 -22.71
N ASP A 336 -0.16 8.70 -23.36
CA ASP A 336 -0.90 8.03 -24.44
C ASP A 336 -1.63 6.76 -23.97
N LEU A 337 -2.08 6.75 -22.72
CA LEU A 337 -2.75 5.60 -22.12
C LEU A 337 -3.93 5.10 -22.97
N ASN A 338 -3.78 3.94 -23.57
CA ASN A 338 -4.82 3.30 -24.39
C ASN A 338 -4.73 1.76 -24.31
N ILE A 339 -5.81 1.08 -24.72
CA ILE A 339 -5.88 -0.38 -24.72
C ILE A 339 -5.25 -0.95 -26.00
N GLY A 340 -3.99 -0.63 -26.28
CA GLY A 340 -3.35 -1.02 -27.52
C GLY A 340 -1.84 -1.09 -27.43
N LYS A 341 -1.20 -0.76 -28.53
CA LYS A 341 0.23 -0.61 -28.60
C LYS A 341 0.66 0.64 -27.83
N MET A 342 1.69 0.50 -27.01
CA MET A 342 2.30 1.61 -26.27
C MET A 342 3.76 1.77 -26.71
N ASP A 343 4.30 2.97 -26.52
CA ASP A 343 5.75 3.17 -26.65
C ASP A 343 6.45 2.59 -25.43
N MET A 344 7.16 1.48 -25.65
CA MET A 344 7.86 0.75 -24.59
C MET A 344 9.25 1.34 -24.25
N SER A 345 9.74 2.32 -25.01
CA SER A 345 11.11 2.87 -24.87
C SER A 345 11.35 3.57 -23.53
N GLY A 346 10.30 4.14 -22.92
CA GLY A 346 10.35 4.80 -21.62
C GLY A 346 10.29 3.87 -20.40
N PHE A 347 9.97 2.59 -20.60
CA PHE A 347 9.86 1.62 -19.50
C PHE A 347 11.19 0.90 -19.25
N THR A 348 12.14 1.64 -18.72
CA THR A 348 13.50 1.16 -18.44
C THR A 348 13.75 1.09 -16.94
N THR A 349 14.62 0.18 -16.52
CA THR A 349 15.10 0.13 -15.14
C THR A 349 15.92 1.39 -14.83
N PRO A 350 15.61 2.14 -13.79
CA PRO A 350 16.39 3.32 -13.42
C PRO A 350 17.85 2.99 -13.12
N VAL A 351 18.74 3.93 -13.38
CA VAL A 351 20.17 3.81 -13.07
C VAL A 351 20.60 5.04 -12.26
N PRO A 352 20.98 4.86 -10.98
CA PRO A 352 21.33 5.98 -10.11
C PRO A 352 22.46 6.82 -10.70
N GLY A 353 22.32 8.14 -10.62
CA GLY A 353 23.32 9.11 -11.13
C GLY A 353 23.33 9.30 -12.65
N SER A 354 22.54 8.55 -13.42
CA SER A 354 22.48 8.69 -14.89
C SER A 354 21.51 9.76 -15.39
N GLY A 355 20.63 10.25 -14.52
CA GLY A 355 19.49 11.09 -14.89
C GLY A 355 18.32 10.34 -15.52
N GLN A 356 18.40 9.02 -15.70
CA GLN A 356 17.29 8.15 -16.13
C GLN A 356 16.43 7.76 -14.92
N ARG A 357 15.11 7.84 -15.08
CA ARG A 357 14.10 7.50 -14.06
C ARG A 357 13.18 6.39 -14.54
#